data_25dba5256d3dce1ecffb9192a4a9f549
#
_entry.id   25dba5256d3dce1ecffb9192a4a9f549
#
_cell.length_a   1.000
_cell.length_b   1.000
_cell.length_c   1.000
_cell.angle_alpha   90.00
_cell.angle_beta   90.00
_cell.angle_gamma   90.00
#
_symmetry.space_group_name_H-M   'P 1'
#
loop_
_entity.id
_entity.type
_entity.pdbx_description
1 polymer ?
#
loop_
_entity_poly.entity_id
_entity_poly.type
_entity_poly.pdbx_seq_one_letter_code
_entity_poly.pdbx_strand_id
1 'polypeptide(L)'
;MTADKMPRKSKLPAIFQTYGFLIMAALIVGVIFLKNIVNLGIIGADIDDTIRLVQIKDYLAGQSWFNTDQYRMGLVGGTDMHWSRIPDIPIIALTHIFDLFMPQERALIWAYSVWPPLSAFVLIYGCFIGAKHWAHDNAASKIKIFILCLLGLFVITFHRFAPGSIDHHNLQLGFLGLCVGFVLDPKLRFWPYFISGFALAMSIAIGAEIYVFAAIICGFIALHWAYHGRAASFAAQGFGLGFAITLLVAFFGTVAPSEYRLIHCDALSMITVTVGALGGLGLAIAANLDSRKSDPTNWLKRGCALGALGVICAAVLVFQAPQCLVNPLDSLPQDVTRLWLDNIEEARPITHKNLERSILIPHMIGAPVVAIIILCLRLRRQFRKGLSETPYNQASYQMGQHILLLSLIIAALGLTAYQIRFYPFAFVFAIIPLAGWISKVYTDTKRENPDSVAYLAALIISAPFAWEIPGKAFKALLANNTENARLEPQAQCVSADVIKSFKALPVGTILAGPDMSGHILMQTSHRVVSGNYHRNFKGIATQIQIAVSDPCLLYTSPSPRDRQKSRMPSSA
;
A
#
# COMPACT_ATOMS: atom_id res chain seq x y z
N MET A 1 61.13 16.13 -11.88
CA MET A 1 60.54 14.78 -11.73
C MET A 1 59.72 14.78 -10.45
N THR A 2 58.45 15.17 -10.53
CA THR A 2 57.50 15.13 -9.43
C THR A 2 56.58 13.92 -9.67
N ALA A 3 56.72 12.91 -8.82
CA ALA A 3 55.93 11.67 -8.89
C ALA A 3 54.47 12.03 -8.49
N ASP A 4 53.60 11.87 -9.46
CA ASP A 4 52.16 12.01 -9.33
C ASP A 4 51.64 10.94 -8.35
N LYS A 5 51.28 11.36 -7.14
CA LYS A 5 50.66 10.48 -6.14
C LYS A 5 49.24 10.22 -6.57
N MET A 6 48.99 9.11 -7.28
CA MET A 6 47.64 8.58 -7.46
C MET A 6 46.92 8.47 -6.09
N PRO A 7 45.68 8.95 -5.96
CA PRO A 7 44.97 8.83 -4.73
C PRO A 7 44.72 7.34 -4.43
N ARG A 8 45.16 6.89 -3.26
CA ARG A 8 44.88 5.54 -2.72
C ARG A 8 43.36 5.34 -2.70
N LYS A 9 42.84 4.53 -3.63
CA LYS A 9 41.48 4.00 -3.53
C LYS A 9 41.37 3.26 -2.19
N SER A 10 40.67 3.83 -1.23
CA SER A 10 40.30 3.13 -0.01
C SER A 10 39.48 1.90 -0.41
N LYS A 11 40.08 0.72 -0.34
CA LYS A 11 39.35 -0.54 -0.52
C LYS A 11 38.50 -0.71 0.73
N LEU A 12 37.21 -0.39 0.64
CA LEU A 12 36.25 -0.83 1.64
C LEU A 12 36.44 -2.33 1.88
N PRO A 13 36.37 -2.81 3.13
CA PRO A 13 36.47 -4.25 3.42
C PRO A 13 35.53 -5.05 2.50
N ALA A 14 35.98 -6.20 2.03
CA ALA A 14 35.23 -7.04 1.09
C ALA A 14 33.79 -7.35 1.56
N ILE A 15 33.59 -7.45 2.86
CA ILE A 15 32.28 -7.60 3.51
C ILE A 15 31.31 -6.46 3.11
N PHE A 16 31.75 -5.19 3.13
CA PHE A 16 30.90 -4.06 2.75
C PHE A 16 30.62 -4.00 1.25
N GLN A 17 31.48 -4.55 0.41
CA GLN A 17 31.19 -4.65 -1.03
C GLN A 17 30.11 -5.68 -1.33
N THR A 18 30.10 -6.80 -0.61
CA THR A 18 29.16 -7.91 -0.82
C THR A 18 27.86 -7.72 -0.04
N TYR A 19 27.93 -7.35 1.23
CA TYR A 19 26.78 -7.31 2.15
C TYR A 19 26.34 -5.89 2.54
N GLY A 20 26.98 -4.86 2.01
CA GLY A 20 26.72 -3.47 2.42
C GLY A 20 25.26 -3.04 2.29
N PHE A 21 24.53 -3.58 1.31
CA PHE A 21 23.10 -3.36 1.18
C PHE A 21 22.31 -3.96 2.35
N LEU A 22 22.56 -5.21 2.69
CA LEU A 22 21.88 -5.91 3.80
C LEU A 22 22.19 -5.25 5.14
N ILE A 23 23.44 -4.86 5.35
CA ILE A 23 23.86 -4.16 6.58
C ILE A 23 23.12 -2.82 6.70
N MET A 24 23.05 -2.02 5.64
CA MET A 24 22.36 -0.74 5.65
C MET A 24 20.84 -0.90 5.82
N ALA A 25 20.24 -1.88 5.16
CA ALA A 25 18.82 -2.19 5.34
C ALA A 25 18.52 -2.63 6.78
N ALA A 26 19.36 -3.48 7.36
CA ALA A 26 19.26 -3.89 8.76
C ALA A 26 19.43 -2.71 9.72
N LEU A 27 20.33 -1.77 9.43
CA LEU A 27 20.47 -0.54 10.23
C LEU A 27 19.20 0.32 10.17
N ILE A 28 18.59 0.49 8.99
CA ILE A 28 17.32 1.23 8.86
C ILE A 28 16.24 0.58 9.72
N VAL A 29 16.06 -0.74 9.59
CA VAL A 29 15.08 -1.50 10.38
C VAL A 29 15.41 -1.41 11.89
N GLY A 30 16.68 -1.52 12.24
CA GLY A 30 17.15 -1.36 13.62
C GLY A 30 16.85 0.03 14.20
N VAL A 31 17.05 1.10 13.43
CA VAL A 31 16.72 2.47 13.85
C VAL A 31 15.22 2.63 14.09
N ILE A 32 14.37 2.08 13.20
CA ILE A 32 12.92 2.11 13.38
C ILE A 32 12.52 1.40 14.67
N PHE A 33 13.09 0.22 14.92
CA PHE A 33 12.81 -0.56 16.11
C PHE A 33 13.29 0.16 17.38
N LEU A 34 14.53 0.66 17.38
CA LEU A 34 15.11 1.36 18.52
C LEU A 34 14.39 2.67 18.86
N LYS A 35 14.00 3.44 17.84
CA LYS A 35 13.21 4.68 18.03
C LYS A 35 11.91 4.41 18.80
N ASN A 36 11.33 3.23 18.65
CA ASN A 36 10.04 2.85 19.22
C ASN A 36 10.16 1.81 20.35
N ILE A 37 11.38 1.54 20.86
CA ILE A 37 11.61 0.48 21.85
C ILE A 37 10.84 0.67 23.15
N VAL A 38 10.63 1.93 23.56
CA VAL A 38 9.84 2.28 24.75
C VAL A 38 8.33 2.07 24.54
N ASN A 39 7.90 1.97 23.28
CA ASN A 39 6.52 1.76 22.89
C ASN A 39 6.23 0.29 22.52
N LEU A 40 7.13 -0.65 22.84
CA LEU A 40 6.89 -2.07 22.59
C LEU A 40 5.65 -2.53 23.35
N GLY A 41 4.76 -3.20 22.64
CA GLY A 41 3.48 -3.63 23.20
C GLY A 41 2.34 -2.61 23.04
N ILE A 42 2.64 -1.40 22.56
CA ILE A 42 1.61 -0.45 22.17
C ILE A 42 1.23 -0.76 20.72
N ILE A 43 -0.06 -0.97 20.48
CA ILE A 43 -0.59 -1.10 19.11
C ILE A 43 -0.50 0.25 18.41
N GLY A 44 -0.41 0.26 17.08
CA GLY A 44 -0.35 1.49 16.29
C GLY A 44 -1.50 2.46 16.58
N ALA A 45 -1.32 3.71 16.18
CA ALA A 45 -2.32 4.76 16.42
C ALA A 45 -3.54 4.62 15.51
N ASP A 46 -3.45 3.82 14.46
CA ASP A 46 -4.54 3.57 13.53
C ASP A 46 -5.54 2.58 14.15
N ILE A 47 -6.83 2.86 13.97
CA ILE A 47 -7.90 1.96 14.43
C ILE A 47 -7.82 0.60 13.73
N ASP A 48 -7.31 0.58 12.50
CA ASP A 48 -7.15 -0.62 11.70
C ASP A 48 -6.10 -1.56 12.29
N ASP A 49 -5.02 -1.02 12.89
CA ASP A 49 -4.05 -1.82 13.66
C ASP A 49 -4.74 -2.55 14.81
N THR A 50 -5.64 -1.84 15.51
CA THR A 50 -6.34 -2.36 16.68
C THR A 50 -7.32 -3.48 16.30
N ILE A 51 -8.13 -3.27 15.26
CA ILE A 51 -9.12 -4.27 14.81
C ILE A 51 -8.41 -5.48 14.21
N ARG A 52 -7.32 -5.29 13.47
CA ARG A 52 -6.51 -6.41 12.96
C ARG A 52 -5.95 -7.26 14.09
N LEU A 53 -5.48 -6.62 15.17
CA LEU A 53 -5.04 -7.37 16.36
C LEU A 53 -6.19 -8.17 16.99
N VAL A 54 -7.40 -7.60 17.04
CA VAL A 54 -8.60 -8.34 17.50
C VAL A 54 -8.86 -9.56 16.63
N GLN A 55 -8.83 -9.42 15.29
CA GLN A 55 -9.01 -10.55 14.36
C GLN A 55 -7.93 -11.64 14.52
N ILE A 56 -6.67 -11.25 14.76
CA ILE A 56 -5.59 -12.20 15.02
C ILE A 56 -5.83 -12.93 16.35
N LYS A 57 -6.24 -12.21 17.40
CA LYS A 57 -6.59 -12.82 18.69
C LYS A 57 -7.76 -13.79 18.58
N ASP A 58 -8.82 -13.42 17.85
CA ASP A 58 -9.99 -14.27 17.62
C ASP A 58 -9.58 -15.56 16.87
N TYR A 59 -8.70 -15.45 15.86
CA TYR A 59 -8.13 -16.62 15.19
C TYR A 59 -7.32 -17.52 16.14
N LEU A 60 -6.42 -16.95 16.93
CA LEU A 60 -5.62 -17.70 17.92
C LEU A 60 -6.49 -18.33 19.02
N ALA A 61 -7.68 -17.77 19.27
CA ALA A 61 -8.68 -18.32 20.18
C ALA A 61 -9.59 -19.39 19.53
N GLY A 62 -9.37 -19.74 18.24
CA GLY A 62 -10.06 -20.85 17.57
C GLY A 62 -11.07 -20.44 16.49
N GLN A 63 -11.20 -19.16 16.14
CA GLN A 63 -11.98 -18.76 14.97
C GLN A 63 -11.36 -19.36 13.70
N SER A 64 -12.20 -19.88 12.77
CA SER A 64 -11.72 -20.49 11.53
C SER A 64 -10.89 -19.51 10.70
N TRP A 65 -9.86 -20.02 10.01
CA TRP A 65 -9.01 -19.26 9.10
C TRP A 65 -9.79 -18.47 8.04
N PHE A 66 -10.80 -19.08 7.46
CA PHE A 66 -11.62 -18.48 6.41
C PHE A 66 -12.73 -17.56 6.94
N ASN A 67 -12.96 -17.56 8.24
CA ASN A 67 -13.96 -16.70 8.85
C ASN A 67 -13.33 -15.39 9.29
N THR A 68 -13.69 -14.30 8.62
CA THR A 68 -13.21 -12.94 8.92
C THR A 68 -14.25 -12.09 9.64
N ASP A 69 -15.41 -12.66 10.01
CA ASP A 69 -16.45 -11.95 10.73
C ASP A 69 -15.98 -11.45 12.08
N GLN A 70 -16.25 -10.20 12.34
CA GLN A 70 -16.07 -9.62 13.67
C GLN A 70 -17.41 -9.66 14.43
N TYR A 71 -17.64 -10.75 15.13
CA TYR A 71 -18.91 -11.02 15.82
C TYR A 71 -19.26 -10.04 16.93
N ARG A 72 -18.26 -9.35 17.47
CA ARG A 72 -18.46 -8.36 18.55
C ARG A 72 -18.67 -6.93 18.04
N MET A 73 -18.60 -6.71 16.72
CA MET A 73 -18.79 -5.40 16.09
C MET A 73 -20.02 -5.39 15.20
N GLY A 74 -20.90 -4.42 15.40
CA GLY A 74 -22.12 -4.27 14.60
C GLY A 74 -23.37 -4.81 15.29
N LEU A 75 -24.43 -4.94 14.49
CA LEU A 75 -25.70 -5.49 14.92
C LEU A 75 -25.63 -7.00 15.12
N VAL A 76 -26.79 -7.66 15.34
CA VAL A 76 -26.86 -9.11 15.46
C VAL A 76 -26.28 -9.78 14.20
N GLY A 77 -25.35 -10.71 14.40
CA GLY A 77 -24.58 -11.36 13.34
C GLY A 77 -23.15 -10.85 13.18
N GLY A 78 -22.84 -9.68 13.70
CA GLY A 78 -21.50 -9.08 13.59
C GLY A 78 -21.29 -8.31 12.30
N THR A 79 -20.04 -8.10 11.94
CA THR A 79 -19.62 -7.43 10.70
C THR A 79 -18.71 -8.34 9.90
N ASP A 80 -19.08 -8.64 8.67
CA ASP A 80 -18.20 -9.31 7.69
C ASP A 80 -17.09 -8.34 7.29
N MET A 81 -15.83 -8.67 7.62
CA MET A 81 -14.68 -7.82 7.32
C MET A 81 -14.15 -8.14 5.91
N HIS A 82 -13.93 -7.07 5.13
CA HIS A 82 -13.40 -7.17 3.77
C HIS A 82 -11.88 -7.42 3.71
N TRP A 83 -11.24 -7.58 4.85
CA TRP A 83 -9.79 -7.67 4.94
C TRP A 83 -9.26 -9.06 4.61
N SER A 84 -8.16 -9.06 3.87
CA SER A 84 -7.39 -10.28 3.61
C SER A 84 -6.66 -10.78 4.85
N ARG A 85 -6.57 -12.11 4.99
CA ARG A 85 -5.73 -12.79 5.99
C ARG A 85 -4.24 -12.77 5.67
N ILE A 86 -3.85 -12.36 4.46
CA ILE A 86 -2.43 -12.35 4.04
C ILE A 86 -1.54 -11.54 4.99
N PRO A 87 -1.91 -10.33 5.43
CA PRO A 87 -1.12 -9.57 6.40
C PRO A 87 -1.03 -10.22 7.79
N ASP A 88 -1.98 -11.08 8.15
CA ASP A 88 -2.00 -11.77 9.43
C ASP A 88 -0.99 -12.93 9.48
N ILE A 89 -0.71 -13.57 8.33
CA ILE A 89 0.16 -14.76 8.23
C ILE A 89 1.50 -14.58 8.94
N PRO A 90 2.30 -13.54 8.64
CA PRO A 90 3.61 -13.39 9.27
C PRO A 90 3.53 -13.10 10.77
N ILE A 91 2.49 -12.39 11.24
CA ILE A 91 2.29 -12.09 12.65
C ILE A 91 1.94 -13.39 13.41
N ILE A 92 1.02 -14.18 12.85
CA ILE A 92 0.63 -15.49 13.40
C ILE A 92 1.84 -16.44 13.43
N ALA A 93 2.60 -16.51 12.34
CA ALA A 93 3.79 -17.36 12.26
C ALA A 93 4.84 -16.95 13.29
N LEU A 94 5.13 -15.65 13.45
CA LEU A 94 6.05 -15.15 14.47
C LEU A 94 5.50 -15.41 15.89
N THR A 95 4.20 -15.29 16.11
CA THR A 95 3.58 -15.62 17.39
C THR A 95 3.85 -17.08 17.76
N HIS A 96 3.62 -18.02 16.86
CA HIS A 96 3.92 -19.44 17.11
C HIS A 96 5.41 -19.72 17.33
N ILE A 97 6.30 -19.01 16.62
CA ILE A 97 7.75 -19.14 16.83
C ILE A 97 8.14 -18.64 18.22
N PHE A 98 7.64 -17.49 18.64
CA PHE A 98 7.96 -16.92 19.94
C PHE A 98 7.29 -17.67 21.10
N ASP A 99 6.13 -18.28 20.87
CA ASP A 99 5.41 -19.10 21.86
C ASP A 99 6.23 -20.34 22.30
N LEU A 100 7.20 -20.77 21.50
CA LEU A 100 8.15 -21.80 21.90
C LEU A 100 9.07 -21.39 23.07
N PHE A 101 9.20 -20.08 23.34
CA PHE A 101 10.16 -19.54 24.31
C PHE A 101 9.50 -18.67 25.40
N MET A 102 8.23 -18.27 25.22
CA MET A 102 7.53 -17.37 26.12
C MET A 102 6.01 -17.58 26.06
N PRO A 103 5.21 -17.16 27.04
CA PRO A 103 3.75 -17.26 27.02
C PRO A 103 3.15 -16.57 25.77
N GLN A 104 2.10 -17.16 25.21
CA GLN A 104 1.46 -16.74 23.95
C GLN A 104 1.10 -15.25 23.90
N GLU A 105 0.64 -14.67 25.01
CA GLU A 105 0.35 -13.23 25.07
C GLU A 105 1.59 -12.37 24.81
N ARG A 106 2.73 -12.74 25.40
CA ARG A 106 4.00 -12.05 25.16
C ARG A 106 4.53 -12.33 23.75
N ALA A 107 4.39 -13.55 23.28
CA ALA A 107 4.75 -13.94 21.93
C ALA A 107 4.03 -13.09 20.88
N LEU A 108 2.72 -12.86 21.04
CA LEU A 108 1.93 -11.99 20.18
C LEU A 108 2.41 -10.52 20.23
N ILE A 109 2.72 -10.00 21.43
CA ILE A 109 3.28 -8.64 21.59
C ILE A 109 4.58 -8.50 20.79
N TRP A 110 5.50 -9.45 20.92
CA TRP A 110 6.73 -9.44 20.15
C TRP A 110 6.49 -9.58 18.66
N ALA A 111 5.56 -10.44 18.23
CA ALA A 111 5.23 -10.65 16.83
C ALA A 111 4.74 -9.36 16.16
N TYR A 112 3.75 -8.67 16.73
CA TYR A 112 3.23 -7.44 16.13
C TYR A 112 4.17 -6.24 16.32
N SER A 113 5.14 -6.30 17.25
CA SER A 113 6.16 -5.26 17.38
C SER A 113 7.32 -5.45 16.40
N VAL A 114 7.70 -6.68 16.08
CA VAL A 114 8.85 -7.01 15.22
C VAL A 114 8.45 -7.04 13.75
N TRP A 115 7.25 -7.51 13.42
CA TRP A 115 6.83 -7.71 12.04
C TRP A 115 6.82 -6.43 11.18
N PRO A 116 6.21 -5.30 11.60
CA PRO A 116 6.15 -4.11 10.76
C PRO A 116 7.53 -3.58 10.34
N PRO A 117 8.52 -3.41 11.23
CA PRO A 117 9.89 -3.07 10.82
C PRO A 117 10.51 -4.10 9.86
N LEU A 118 10.27 -5.40 10.05
CA LEU A 118 10.77 -6.44 9.13
C LEU A 118 10.12 -6.33 7.74
N SER A 119 8.84 -5.99 7.68
CA SER A 119 8.14 -5.82 6.38
C SER A 119 8.77 -4.72 5.51
N ALA A 120 9.43 -3.73 6.12
CA ALA A 120 10.17 -2.70 5.40
C ALA A 120 11.29 -3.27 4.50
N PHE A 121 11.83 -4.46 4.81
CA PHE A 121 12.81 -5.10 3.92
C PHE A 121 12.26 -5.39 2.53
N VAL A 122 10.97 -5.73 2.40
CA VAL A 122 10.33 -6.00 1.10
C VAL A 122 10.36 -4.73 0.25
N LEU A 123 9.97 -3.58 0.83
CA LEU A 123 10.01 -2.28 0.17
C LEU A 123 11.44 -1.86 -0.19
N ILE A 124 12.35 -1.94 0.79
CA ILE A 124 13.75 -1.54 0.62
C ILE A 124 14.41 -2.36 -0.49
N TYR A 125 14.19 -3.67 -0.50
CA TYR A 125 14.74 -4.57 -1.50
C TYR A 125 14.17 -4.27 -2.90
N GLY A 126 12.85 -4.12 -3.01
CA GLY A 126 12.19 -3.81 -4.28
C GLY A 126 12.68 -2.50 -4.90
N CYS A 127 12.66 -1.42 -4.14
CA CYS A 127 13.15 -0.12 -4.61
C CYS A 127 14.66 -0.12 -4.94
N PHE A 128 15.46 -0.86 -4.17
CA PHE A 128 16.89 -1.02 -4.46
C PHE A 128 17.13 -1.74 -5.79
N ILE A 129 16.40 -2.83 -6.04
CA ILE A 129 16.48 -3.55 -7.32
C ILE A 129 16.02 -2.63 -8.46
N GLY A 130 14.93 -1.89 -8.28
CA GLY A 130 14.44 -0.92 -9.25
C GLY A 130 15.46 0.17 -9.58
N ALA A 131 16.09 0.75 -8.56
CA ALA A 131 17.13 1.74 -8.73
C ALA A 131 18.36 1.17 -9.46
N LYS A 132 18.74 -0.07 -9.16
CA LYS A 132 19.83 -0.78 -9.85
C LYS A 132 19.50 -1.03 -11.31
N HIS A 133 18.27 -1.42 -11.63
CA HIS A 133 17.82 -1.66 -13.00
C HIS A 133 17.67 -0.36 -13.79
N TRP A 134 17.27 0.72 -13.13
CA TRP A 134 17.07 2.02 -13.75
C TRP A 134 18.38 2.79 -14.00
N ALA A 135 19.43 2.53 -13.22
CA ALA A 135 20.74 3.18 -13.36
C ALA A 135 21.57 2.49 -14.45
N HIS A 136 21.62 3.11 -15.61
CA HIS A 136 22.34 2.59 -16.78
C HIS A 136 23.78 3.11 -16.94
N ASP A 137 24.21 4.10 -16.10
CA ASP A 137 25.47 4.82 -16.25
C ASP A 137 26.48 4.51 -15.11
N ASN A 138 27.68 5.08 -15.21
CA ASN A 138 28.72 5.02 -14.18
C ASN A 138 28.28 5.54 -12.80
N ALA A 139 27.13 6.25 -12.72
CA ALA A 139 26.47 6.64 -11.49
C ALA A 139 25.89 5.48 -10.66
N ALA A 140 25.78 4.27 -11.25
CA ALA A 140 25.18 3.10 -10.60
C ALA A 140 25.85 2.70 -9.28
N SER A 141 27.15 2.96 -9.13
CA SER A 141 27.89 2.62 -7.89
C SER A 141 27.43 3.43 -6.67
N LYS A 142 26.93 4.64 -6.88
CA LYS A 142 26.48 5.54 -5.82
C LYS A 142 24.98 5.52 -5.55
N ILE A 143 24.20 4.98 -6.48
CA ILE A 143 22.74 4.92 -6.35
C ILE A 143 22.32 4.14 -5.11
N LYS A 144 23.10 3.15 -4.69
CA LYS A 144 22.86 2.34 -3.48
C LYS A 144 22.75 3.20 -2.23
N ILE A 145 23.62 4.20 -2.10
CA ILE A 145 23.65 5.10 -0.93
C ILE A 145 22.41 5.99 -0.94
N PHE A 146 22.11 6.61 -2.08
CA PHE A 146 21.01 7.58 -2.17
C PHE A 146 19.65 6.92 -2.07
N ILE A 147 19.46 5.71 -2.66
CA ILE A 147 18.21 4.97 -2.51
C ILE A 147 17.97 4.59 -1.05
N LEU A 148 19.00 4.15 -0.33
CA LEU A 148 18.90 3.79 1.08
C LEU A 148 18.66 5.02 1.97
N CYS A 149 19.29 6.16 1.67
CA CYS A 149 18.99 7.40 2.37
C CYS A 149 17.53 7.83 2.20
N LEU A 150 17.01 7.84 0.96
CA LEU A 150 15.63 8.22 0.70
C LEU A 150 14.64 7.23 1.31
N LEU A 151 14.90 5.93 1.21
CA LEU A 151 14.06 4.90 1.84
C LEU A 151 14.09 4.99 3.36
N GLY A 152 15.26 5.21 3.95
CA GLY A 152 15.37 5.42 5.40
C GLY A 152 14.55 6.62 5.87
N LEU A 153 14.65 7.75 5.17
CA LEU A 153 13.84 8.94 5.45
C LEU A 153 12.35 8.65 5.25
N PHE A 154 11.97 7.96 4.16
CA PHE A 154 10.58 7.59 3.91
C PHE A 154 10.02 6.73 5.04
N VAL A 155 10.69 5.62 5.37
CA VAL A 155 10.20 4.65 6.36
C VAL A 155 10.13 5.25 7.77
N ILE A 156 11.05 6.18 8.10
CA ILE A 156 11.03 6.89 9.40
C ILE A 156 9.92 7.95 9.46
N THR A 157 9.64 8.62 8.34
CA THR A 157 8.61 9.66 8.25
C THR A 157 7.21 9.06 8.20
N PHE A 158 7.03 7.99 7.43
CA PHE A 158 5.77 7.27 7.33
C PHE A 158 5.71 6.16 8.37
N HIS A 159 5.04 6.40 9.48
CA HIS A 159 4.97 5.49 10.63
C HIS A 159 4.37 4.10 10.35
N ARG A 160 4.03 3.79 9.10
CA ARG A 160 3.45 2.49 8.66
C ARG A 160 4.34 1.28 8.93
N PHE A 161 5.64 1.49 9.18
CA PHE A 161 6.61 0.43 9.51
C PHE A 161 7.07 0.47 10.98
N ALA A 162 6.43 1.27 11.82
CA ALA A 162 6.73 1.33 13.24
C ALA A 162 6.24 0.05 13.95
N PRO A 163 6.88 -0.38 15.05
CA PRO A 163 6.33 -1.43 15.91
C PRO A 163 4.87 -1.15 16.27
N GLY A 164 4.01 -2.16 16.13
CA GLY A 164 2.58 -2.04 16.37
C GLY A 164 1.74 -1.58 15.18
N SER A 165 2.33 -1.04 14.10
CA SER A 165 1.62 -0.69 12.87
C SER A 165 1.43 -1.94 12.00
N ILE A 166 0.39 -2.71 12.30
CA ILE A 166 0.12 -4.00 11.65
C ILE A 166 -0.93 -3.94 10.55
N ASP A 167 -1.40 -2.75 10.24
CA ASP A 167 -2.28 -2.55 9.11
C ASP A 167 -1.64 -3.00 7.78
N HIS A 168 -2.48 -3.36 6.82
CA HIS A 168 -2.09 -3.99 5.56
C HIS A 168 -1.26 -3.08 4.62
N HIS A 169 -1.31 -1.78 4.80
CA HIS A 169 -0.65 -0.81 3.93
C HIS A 169 0.88 -0.97 3.87
N ASN A 170 1.54 -1.42 4.94
CA ASN A 170 2.98 -1.66 4.92
C ASN A 170 3.36 -2.75 3.91
N LEU A 171 2.63 -3.86 3.88
CA LEU A 171 2.85 -4.94 2.91
C LEU A 171 2.46 -4.54 1.48
N GLN A 172 1.37 -3.79 1.31
CA GLN A 172 1.00 -3.28 -0.01
C GLN A 172 2.10 -2.40 -0.61
N LEU A 173 2.63 -1.43 0.16
CA LEU A 173 3.75 -0.60 -0.25
C LEU A 173 4.99 -1.46 -0.56
N GLY A 174 5.26 -2.47 0.28
CA GLY A 174 6.35 -3.40 0.10
C GLY A 174 6.25 -4.18 -1.21
N PHE A 175 5.14 -4.85 -1.45
CA PHE A 175 4.92 -5.62 -2.66
C PHE A 175 4.85 -4.75 -3.92
N LEU A 176 4.27 -3.56 -3.84
CA LEU A 176 4.24 -2.65 -4.98
C LEU A 176 5.63 -2.12 -5.34
N GLY A 177 6.46 -1.79 -4.34
CA GLY A 177 7.87 -1.47 -4.53
C GLY A 177 8.65 -2.63 -5.14
N LEU A 178 8.38 -3.86 -4.70
CA LEU A 178 8.97 -5.08 -5.24
C LEU A 178 8.54 -5.30 -6.70
N CYS A 179 7.25 -5.16 -7.01
CA CYS A 179 6.71 -5.27 -8.35
C CYS A 179 7.41 -4.30 -9.31
N VAL A 180 7.42 -3.01 -8.97
CA VAL A 180 8.05 -1.97 -9.80
C VAL A 180 9.55 -2.20 -9.93
N GLY A 181 10.22 -2.63 -8.85
CA GLY A 181 11.64 -2.94 -8.88
C GLY A 181 12.01 -4.01 -9.90
N PHE A 182 11.23 -5.07 -9.98
CA PHE A 182 11.49 -6.19 -10.88
C PHE A 182 10.97 -5.96 -12.32
N VAL A 183 9.88 -5.22 -12.51
CA VAL A 183 9.41 -4.87 -13.87
C VAL A 183 10.39 -3.97 -14.61
N LEU A 184 11.29 -3.30 -13.92
CA LEU A 184 12.36 -2.50 -14.50
C LEU A 184 13.59 -3.32 -14.93
N ASP A 185 13.56 -4.67 -14.93
CA ASP A 185 14.71 -5.49 -15.39
C ASP A 185 15.01 -5.26 -16.87
N PRO A 186 16.17 -4.66 -17.20
CA PRO A 186 16.52 -4.30 -18.59
C PRO A 186 16.84 -5.53 -19.46
N LYS A 187 17.00 -6.70 -18.85
CA LYS A 187 17.31 -7.95 -19.56
C LYS A 187 16.07 -8.73 -19.94
N LEU A 188 14.88 -8.25 -19.58
CA LEU A 188 13.57 -8.86 -19.90
C LEU A 188 13.50 -10.36 -19.56
N ARG A 189 14.10 -10.74 -18.42
CA ARG A 189 14.21 -12.13 -17.99
C ARG A 189 12.90 -12.63 -17.38
N PHE A 190 12.64 -13.93 -17.54
CA PHE A 190 11.43 -14.57 -17.02
C PHE A 190 11.26 -14.41 -15.51
N TRP A 191 12.26 -14.77 -14.69
CA TRP A 191 12.12 -14.79 -13.22
C TRP A 191 11.94 -13.41 -12.57
N PRO A 192 12.66 -12.35 -12.96
CA PRO A 192 12.34 -11.00 -12.47
C PRO A 192 10.89 -10.60 -12.74
N TYR A 193 10.39 -10.85 -13.94
CA TYR A 193 9.01 -10.53 -14.27
C TYR A 193 8.00 -11.45 -13.58
N PHE A 194 8.34 -12.72 -13.33
CA PHE A 194 7.51 -13.60 -12.50
C PHE A 194 7.37 -13.06 -11.09
N ILE A 195 8.47 -12.60 -10.46
CA ILE A 195 8.45 -11.96 -9.14
C ILE A 195 7.63 -10.66 -9.18
N SER A 196 7.71 -9.88 -10.28
CA SER A 196 6.89 -8.68 -10.45
C SER A 196 5.39 -9.03 -10.50
N GLY A 197 5.01 -10.05 -11.27
CA GLY A 197 3.63 -10.55 -11.34
C GLY A 197 3.13 -11.08 -9.99
N PHE A 198 3.96 -11.88 -9.30
CA PHE A 198 3.70 -12.34 -7.94
C PHE A 198 3.43 -11.17 -6.99
N ALA A 199 4.31 -10.17 -6.97
CA ALA A 199 4.21 -9.05 -6.06
C ALA A 199 2.96 -8.19 -6.33
N LEU A 200 2.61 -7.99 -7.61
CA LEU A 200 1.38 -7.27 -7.98
C LEU A 200 0.12 -8.03 -7.54
N ALA A 201 0.09 -9.34 -7.77
CA ALA A 201 -1.02 -10.19 -7.35
C ALA A 201 -1.19 -10.21 -5.83
N MET A 202 -0.09 -10.28 -5.08
CA MET A 202 -0.12 -10.16 -3.61
C MET A 202 -0.65 -8.81 -3.15
N SER A 203 -0.24 -7.70 -3.79
CA SER A 203 -0.80 -6.37 -3.47
C SER A 203 -2.31 -6.31 -3.69
N ILE A 204 -2.82 -6.87 -4.80
CA ILE A 204 -4.27 -6.94 -5.10
C ILE A 204 -5.00 -7.82 -4.09
N ALA A 205 -4.42 -8.96 -3.72
CA ALA A 205 -5.02 -9.89 -2.77
C ALA A 205 -5.09 -9.32 -1.34
N ILE A 206 -4.31 -8.28 -1.05
CA ILE A 206 -4.33 -7.58 0.24
C ILE A 206 -5.41 -6.49 0.26
N GLY A 207 -5.58 -5.72 -0.82
CA GLY A 207 -6.58 -4.66 -0.86
C GLY A 207 -6.80 -4.06 -2.25
N ALA A 208 -8.01 -3.59 -2.49
CA ALA A 208 -8.50 -3.14 -3.79
C ALA A 208 -7.91 -1.78 -4.25
N GLU A 209 -7.31 -0.99 -3.35
CA GLU A 209 -6.73 0.32 -3.67
C GLU A 209 -5.67 0.26 -4.78
N ILE A 210 -5.11 -0.93 -5.02
CA ILE A 210 -4.01 -1.15 -5.96
C ILE A 210 -4.50 -1.25 -7.42
N TYR A 211 -5.79 -1.41 -7.69
CA TYR A 211 -6.31 -1.70 -9.03
C TYR A 211 -5.87 -0.71 -10.13
N VAL A 212 -5.81 0.59 -9.83
CA VAL A 212 -5.35 1.60 -10.81
C VAL A 212 -3.88 1.38 -11.17
N PHE A 213 -3.02 1.13 -10.20
CA PHE A 213 -1.60 0.83 -10.45
C PHE A 213 -1.43 -0.50 -11.16
N ALA A 214 -2.24 -1.50 -10.81
CA ALA A 214 -2.25 -2.80 -11.48
C ALA A 214 -2.62 -2.67 -12.96
N ALA A 215 -3.64 -1.88 -13.29
CA ALA A 215 -4.03 -1.62 -14.67
C ALA A 215 -2.89 -0.97 -15.47
N ILE A 216 -2.20 0.02 -14.89
CA ILE A 216 -1.04 0.68 -15.53
C ILE A 216 0.10 -0.31 -15.77
N ILE A 217 0.46 -1.13 -14.77
CA ILE A 217 1.56 -2.08 -14.87
C ILE A 217 1.23 -3.19 -15.87
N CYS A 218 0.05 -3.80 -15.78
CA CYS A 218 -0.41 -4.82 -16.73
C CYS A 218 -0.47 -4.27 -18.16
N GLY A 219 -1.04 -3.08 -18.34
CA GLY A 219 -1.09 -2.39 -19.62
C GLY A 219 0.29 -2.11 -20.18
N PHE A 220 1.22 -1.63 -19.34
CA PHE A 220 2.61 -1.41 -19.75
C PHE A 220 3.27 -2.70 -20.25
N ILE A 221 3.18 -3.80 -19.53
CA ILE A 221 3.83 -5.06 -19.92
C ILE A 221 3.21 -5.62 -21.20
N ALA A 222 1.89 -5.56 -21.33
CA ALA A 222 1.18 -5.99 -22.53
C ALA A 222 1.62 -5.17 -23.76
N LEU A 223 1.61 -3.83 -23.66
CA LEU A 223 2.04 -2.94 -24.73
C LEU A 223 3.54 -3.07 -25.03
N HIS A 224 4.36 -3.25 -24.02
CA HIS A 224 5.79 -3.47 -24.17
C HIS A 224 6.08 -4.74 -24.93
N TRP A 225 5.37 -5.85 -24.64
CA TRP A 225 5.45 -7.06 -25.43
C TRP A 225 4.93 -6.87 -26.87
N ALA A 226 3.78 -6.20 -27.05
CA ALA A 226 3.25 -5.96 -28.38
C ALA A 226 4.24 -5.19 -29.27
N TYR A 227 4.94 -4.22 -28.70
CA TYR A 227 5.93 -3.40 -29.42
C TYR A 227 7.24 -4.17 -29.68
N HIS A 228 7.84 -4.79 -28.64
CA HIS A 228 9.14 -5.44 -28.71
C HIS A 228 9.10 -6.91 -29.16
N GLY A 229 7.91 -7.53 -29.18
CA GLY A 229 7.69 -8.90 -29.64
C GLY A 229 8.55 -9.92 -28.92
N ARG A 230 9.28 -10.74 -29.71
CA ARG A 230 10.09 -11.85 -29.19
C ARG A 230 11.07 -11.42 -28.09
N ALA A 231 11.64 -10.22 -28.16
CA ALA A 231 12.59 -9.74 -27.16
C ALA A 231 11.95 -9.61 -25.76
N ALA A 232 10.66 -9.28 -25.68
CA ALA A 232 9.92 -9.15 -24.44
C ALA A 232 9.05 -10.38 -24.08
N SER A 233 9.07 -11.44 -24.89
CA SER A 233 8.20 -12.61 -24.70
C SER A 233 8.44 -13.32 -23.36
N PHE A 234 9.69 -13.51 -22.94
CA PHE A 234 9.99 -14.12 -21.63
C PHE A 234 9.54 -13.27 -20.45
N ALA A 235 9.64 -11.95 -20.58
CA ALA A 235 9.13 -11.02 -19.59
C ALA A 235 7.60 -11.11 -19.45
N ALA A 236 6.88 -11.05 -20.58
CA ALA A 236 5.42 -11.18 -20.61
C ALA A 236 4.94 -12.54 -20.07
N GLN A 237 5.61 -13.65 -20.44
CA GLN A 237 5.32 -14.98 -19.90
C GLN A 237 5.53 -15.04 -18.39
N GLY A 238 6.70 -14.58 -17.92
CA GLY A 238 7.02 -14.58 -16.50
C GLY A 238 6.00 -13.79 -15.68
N PHE A 239 5.72 -12.58 -16.11
CA PHE A 239 4.74 -11.72 -15.41
C PHE A 239 3.35 -12.33 -15.40
N GLY A 240 2.85 -12.75 -16.57
CA GLY A 240 1.49 -13.31 -16.69
C GLY A 240 1.31 -14.57 -15.83
N LEU A 241 2.28 -15.49 -15.82
CA LEU A 241 2.25 -16.69 -14.99
C LEU A 241 2.36 -16.35 -13.50
N GLY A 242 3.32 -15.50 -13.11
CA GLY A 242 3.47 -15.08 -11.71
C GLY A 242 2.21 -14.40 -11.18
N PHE A 243 1.59 -13.56 -11.98
CA PHE A 243 0.36 -12.86 -11.64
C PHE A 243 -0.83 -13.82 -11.49
N ALA A 244 -1.09 -14.65 -12.50
CA ALA A 244 -2.25 -15.56 -12.51
C ALA A 244 -2.15 -16.63 -11.41
N ILE A 245 -1.00 -17.29 -11.28
CA ILE A 245 -0.81 -18.35 -10.28
C ILE A 245 -0.97 -17.79 -8.87
N THR A 246 -0.39 -16.63 -8.61
CA THR A 246 -0.46 -16.02 -7.27
C THR A 246 -1.89 -15.60 -6.91
N LEU A 247 -2.65 -15.00 -7.85
CA LEU A 247 -4.06 -14.68 -7.59
C LEU A 247 -4.88 -15.92 -7.26
N LEU A 248 -4.69 -17.02 -8.02
CA LEU A 248 -5.37 -18.28 -7.74
C LEU A 248 -4.99 -18.83 -6.36
N VAL A 249 -3.71 -18.88 -6.04
CA VAL A 249 -3.23 -19.38 -4.75
C VAL A 249 -3.76 -18.51 -3.60
N ALA A 250 -3.72 -17.19 -3.73
CA ALA A 250 -4.23 -16.27 -2.72
C ALA A 250 -5.74 -16.45 -2.52
N PHE A 251 -6.51 -16.56 -3.59
CA PHE A 251 -7.95 -16.76 -3.52
C PHE A 251 -8.34 -18.06 -2.80
N PHE A 252 -7.84 -19.19 -3.27
CA PHE A 252 -8.16 -20.47 -2.64
C PHE A 252 -7.56 -20.62 -1.23
N GLY A 253 -6.50 -19.87 -0.93
CA GLY A 253 -5.86 -19.88 0.38
C GLY A 253 -6.50 -18.96 1.42
N THR A 254 -7.28 -17.95 1.01
CA THR A 254 -7.78 -16.93 1.94
C THR A 254 -9.27 -16.64 1.87
N VAL A 255 -9.94 -17.00 0.77
CA VAL A 255 -11.39 -16.82 0.61
C VAL A 255 -12.12 -18.09 1.01
N ALA A 256 -13.20 -17.94 1.78
CA ALA A 256 -14.01 -19.08 2.21
C ALA A 256 -14.67 -19.79 1.02
N PRO A 257 -14.75 -21.13 0.98
CA PRO A 257 -15.46 -21.85 -0.08
C PRO A 257 -16.93 -21.45 -0.26
N SER A 258 -17.60 -21.02 0.83
CA SER A 258 -18.96 -20.47 0.81
C SER A 258 -19.06 -19.17 0.03
N GLU A 259 -17.96 -18.38 -0.03
CA GLU A 259 -17.89 -17.05 -0.65
C GLU A 259 -17.49 -17.12 -2.14
N TYR A 260 -17.10 -18.28 -2.68
CA TYR A 260 -16.61 -18.39 -4.07
C TYR A 260 -17.58 -17.89 -5.13
N ARG A 261 -18.89 -17.91 -4.85
CA ARG A 261 -19.92 -17.42 -5.77
C ARG A 261 -20.31 -15.97 -5.55
N LEU A 262 -19.85 -15.37 -4.45
CA LEU A 262 -20.14 -13.98 -4.13
C LEU A 262 -19.13 -13.05 -4.81
N ILE A 263 -19.63 -11.92 -5.27
CA ILE A 263 -18.81 -10.91 -5.94
C ILE A 263 -18.64 -9.75 -4.98
N HIS A 264 -17.41 -9.59 -4.51
CA HIS A 264 -16.97 -8.47 -3.69
C HIS A 264 -16.07 -7.56 -4.53
N CYS A 265 -16.42 -6.27 -4.63
CA CYS A 265 -15.64 -5.30 -5.41
C CYS A 265 -14.56 -4.63 -4.57
N ASP A 266 -14.66 -4.74 -3.25
CA ASP A 266 -13.79 -4.18 -2.22
C ASP A 266 -12.79 -5.19 -1.65
N ALA A 267 -12.86 -6.45 -2.06
CA ALA A 267 -12.01 -7.53 -1.58
C ALA A 267 -11.65 -8.51 -2.70
N LEU A 268 -10.68 -9.40 -2.43
CA LEU A 268 -10.34 -10.48 -3.36
C LEU A 268 -11.56 -11.41 -3.55
N SER A 269 -12.06 -11.48 -4.77
CA SER A 269 -13.23 -12.31 -5.12
C SER A 269 -13.03 -13.02 -6.45
N MET A 270 -13.93 -13.94 -6.78
CA MET A 270 -13.86 -14.75 -8.00
C MET A 270 -13.71 -13.90 -9.26
N ILE A 271 -14.37 -12.72 -9.33
CA ILE A 271 -14.25 -11.84 -10.50
C ILE A 271 -12.83 -11.31 -10.69
N THR A 272 -12.18 -10.87 -9.59
CA THR A 272 -10.79 -10.40 -9.63
C THR A 272 -9.84 -11.49 -10.11
N VAL A 273 -10.03 -12.71 -9.60
CA VAL A 273 -9.22 -13.87 -9.97
C VAL A 273 -9.50 -14.30 -11.42
N THR A 274 -10.75 -14.32 -11.85
CA THR A 274 -11.11 -14.70 -13.22
C THR A 274 -10.50 -13.74 -14.23
N VAL A 275 -10.70 -12.43 -14.05
CA VAL A 275 -10.14 -11.41 -14.95
C VAL A 275 -8.61 -11.42 -14.91
N GLY A 276 -8.03 -11.52 -13.71
CA GLY A 276 -6.57 -11.55 -13.54
C GLY A 276 -5.93 -12.82 -14.12
N ALA A 277 -6.53 -13.98 -13.92
CA ALA A 277 -6.04 -15.24 -14.49
C ALA A 277 -6.19 -15.27 -16.01
N LEU A 278 -7.36 -14.88 -16.55
CA LEU A 278 -7.55 -14.76 -18.00
C LEU A 278 -6.55 -13.81 -18.63
N GLY A 279 -6.37 -12.60 -18.06
CA GLY A 279 -5.42 -11.61 -18.55
C GLY A 279 -3.99 -12.11 -18.46
N GLY A 280 -3.58 -12.65 -17.31
CA GLY A 280 -2.22 -13.14 -17.06
C GLY A 280 -1.87 -14.37 -17.90
N LEU A 281 -2.71 -15.42 -17.87
CA LEU A 281 -2.50 -16.63 -18.67
C LEU A 281 -2.63 -16.35 -20.16
N GLY A 282 -3.61 -15.53 -20.57
CA GLY A 282 -3.80 -15.12 -21.96
C GLY A 282 -2.57 -14.42 -22.52
N LEU A 283 -2.00 -13.46 -21.76
CA LEU A 283 -0.75 -12.78 -22.11
C LEU A 283 0.43 -13.78 -22.20
N ALA A 284 0.57 -14.67 -21.23
CA ALA A 284 1.65 -15.67 -21.21
C ALA A 284 1.56 -16.62 -22.40
N ILE A 285 0.36 -17.11 -22.73
CA ILE A 285 0.12 -17.98 -23.88
C ILE A 285 0.40 -17.24 -25.18
N ALA A 286 -0.13 -16.03 -25.36
CA ALA A 286 0.07 -15.22 -26.56
C ALA A 286 1.58 -14.95 -26.79
N ALA A 287 2.31 -14.57 -25.74
CA ALA A 287 3.74 -14.32 -25.79
C ALA A 287 4.55 -15.60 -26.11
N ASN A 288 4.14 -16.76 -25.56
CA ASN A 288 4.79 -18.04 -25.87
C ASN A 288 4.58 -18.46 -27.34
N LEU A 289 3.36 -18.32 -27.86
CA LEU A 289 3.04 -18.63 -29.25
C LEU A 289 3.79 -17.73 -30.24
N ASP A 290 3.90 -16.42 -29.94
CA ASP A 290 4.65 -15.45 -30.73
C ASP A 290 6.16 -15.74 -30.71
N SER A 291 6.71 -16.17 -29.60
CA SER A 291 8.14 -16.49 -29.47
C SER A 291 8.63 -17.60 -30.40
N ARG A 292 7.73 -18.50 -30.83
CA ARG A 292 8.00 -19.61 -31.75
C ARG A 292 8.02 -19.20 -33.23
N LYS A 293 7.50 -17.99 -33.55
CA LYS A 293 7.41 -17.46 -34.93
C LYS A 293 8.50 -16.42 -35.14
N SER A 294 9.17 -16.48 -36.28
CA SER A 294 10.36 -15.66 -36.55
C SER A 294 10.10 -14.26 -37.11
N ASP A 295 8.84 -13.78 -37.12
CA ASP A 295 8.51 -12.51 -37.76
C ASP A 295 8.50 -11.34 -36.77
N PRO A 296 9.51 -10.45 -36.77
CA PRO A 296 9.59 -9.32 -35.86
C PRO A 296 8.59 -8.20 -36.16
N THR A 297 7.98 -8.17 -37.35
CA THR A 297 7.16 -7.04 -37.83
C THR A 297 5.69 -7.10 -37.43
N ASN A 298 5.23 -8.13 -36.74
CA ASN A 298 3.83 -8.42 -36.46
C ASN A 298 3.23 -7.69 -35.24
N TRP A 299 3.61 -6.42 -34.97
CA TRP A 299 3.04 -5.64 -33.88
C TRP A 299 1.52 -5.53 -33.96
N LEU A 300 0.96 -5.48 -35.19
CA LEU A 300 -0.47 -5.42 -35.39
C LEU A 300 -1.18 -6.71 -34.94
N LYS A 301 -0.64 -7.89 -35.28
CA LYS A 301 -1.20 -9.18 -34.82
C LYS A 301 -1.14 -9.31 -33.30
N ARG A 302 -0.06 -8.89 -32.67
CA ARG A 302 0.06 -8.83 -31.21
C ARG A 302 -0.93 -7.85 -30.60
N GLY A 303 -1.11 -6.68 -31.22
CA GLY A 303 -2.12 -5.70 -30.83
C GLY A 303 -3.55 -6.26 -30.93
N CYS A 304 -3.88 -6.97 -32.02
CA CYS A 304 -5.17 -7.65 -32.16
C CYS A 304 -5.38 -8.73 -31.10
N ALA A 305 -4.35 -9.52 -30.78
CA ALA A 305 -4.42 -10.53 -29.73
C ALA A 305 -4.68 -9.90 -28.35
N LEU A 306 -3.99 -8.81 -28.03
CA LEU A 306 -4.23 -8.04 -26.79
C LEU A 306 -5.61 -7.40 -26.77
N GLY A 307 -6.06 -6.86 -27.91
CA GLY A 307 -7.42 -6.30 -28.07
C GLY A 307 -8.49 -7.35 -27.80
N ALA A 308 -8.34 -8.54 -28.40
CA ALA A 308 -9.27 -9.66 -28.15
C ALA A 308 -9.25 -10.09 -26.69
N LEU A 309 -8.07 -10.23 -26.07
CA LEU A 309 -7.93 -10.57 -24.65
C LEU A 309 -8.58 -9.49 -23.76
N GLY A 310 -8.35 -8.22 -24.06
CA GLY A 310 -8.96 -7.10 -23.36
C GLY A 310 -10.48 -7.08 -23.47
N VAL A 311 -11.02 -7.35 -24.65
CA VAL A 311 -12.48 -7.47 -24.86
C VAL A 311 -13.06 -8.63 -24.05
N ILE A 312 -12.39 -9.79 -24.01
CA ILE A 312 -12.84 -10.93 -23.20
C ILE A 312 -12.85 -10.57 -21.72
N CYS A 313 -11.76 -9.98 -21.20
CA CYS A 313 -11.69 -9.55 -19.80
C CYS A 313 -12.77 -8.50 -19.47
N ALA A 314 -12.97 -7.52 -20.34
CA ALA A 314 -13.99 -6.50 -20.17
C ALA A 314 -15.40 -7.11 -20.22
N ALA A 315 -15.67 -8.03 -21.15
CA ALA A 315 -16.95 -8.73 -21.23
C ALA A 315 -17.23 -9.53 -19.94
N VAL A 316 -16.26 -10.27 -19.42
CA VAL A 316 -16.39 -10.98 -18.15
C VAL A 316 -16.75 -10.02 -17.02
N LEU A 317 -16.05 -8.88 -16.92
CA LEU A 317 -16.32 -7.89 -15.87
C LEU A 317 -17.71 -7.26 -16.02
N VAL A 318 -18.07 -6.81 -17.23
CA VAL A 318 -19.36 -6.14 -17.49
C VAL A 318 -20.55 -7.06 -17.30
N PHE A 319 -20.44 -8.34 -17.73
CA PHE A 319 -21.58 -9.28 -17.66
C PHE A 319 -21.67 -9.98 -16.30
N GLN A 320 -20.57 -10.24 -15.62
CA GLN A 320 -20.58 -10.96 -14.34
C GLN A 320 -20.57 -10.04 -13.12
N ALA A 321 -19.97 -8.86 -13.23
CA ALA A 321 -19.80 -7.96 -12.09
C ALA A 321 -20.03 -6.48 -12.45
N PRO A 322 -21.17 -6.11 -13.04
CA PRO A 322 -21.45 -4.71 -13.41
C PRO A 322 -21.40 -3.76 -12.20
N GLN A 323 -21.72 -4.26 -11.00
CA GLN A 323 -21.63 -3.51 -9.75
C GLN A 323 -20.20 -3.08 -9.39
N CYS A 324 -19.16 -3.76 -9.92
CA CYS A 324 -17.76 -3.38 -9.68
C CYS A 324 -17.26 -2.27 -10.63
N LEU A 325 -18.09 -1.80 -11.54
CA LEU A 325 -17.80 -0.66 -12.40
C LEU A 325 -18.19 0.70 -11.79
N VAL A 326 -18.88 0.65 -10.65
CA VAL A 326 -19.27 1.84 -9.87
C VAL A 326 -18.53 1.82 -8.54
N ASN A 327 -18.43 2.99 -7.91
CA ASN A 327 -17.80 3.07 -6.59
C ASN A 327 -18.66 2.34 -5.55
N PRO A 328 -18.13 1.32 -4.83
CA PRO A 328 -18.90 0.58 -3.83
C PRO A 328 -19.49 1.45 -2.72
N LEU A 329 -18.87 2.59 -2.43
CA LEU A 329 -19.32 3.53 -1.40
C LEU A 329 -20.55 4.35 -1.81
N ASP A 330 -20.88 4.42 -3.11
CA ASP A 330 -22.06 5.15 -3.60
C ASP A 330 -23.38 4.49 -3.19
N SER A 331 -23.34 3.24 -2.75
CA SER A 331 -24.50 2.51 -2.22
C SER A 331 -24.81 2.81 -0.75
N LEU A 332 -23.97 3.58 -0.06
CA LEU A 332 -24.19 3.94 1.35
C LEU A 332 -25.37 4.90 1.50
N PRO A 333 -26.16 4.78 2.60
CA PRO A 333 -27.20 5.75 2.93
C PRO A 333 -26.61 7.17 3.04
N GLN A 334 -27.36 8.16 2.58
CA GLN A 334 -26.89 9.55 2.51
C GLN A 334 -26.45 10.09 3.90
N ASP A 335 -27.17 9.74 4.98
CA ASP A 335 -26.80 10.15 6.33
C ASP A 335 -25.47 9.54 6.77
N VAL A 336 -25.21 8.27 6.41
CA VAL A 336 -23.93 7.59 6.69
C VAL A 336 -22.80 8.24 5.90
N THR A 337 -23.02 8.57 4.64
CA THR A 337 -22.03 9.27 3.83
C THR A 337 -21.68 10.63 4.45
N ARG A 338 -22.69 11.45 4.74
CA ARG A 338 -22.50 12.82 5.23
C ARG A 338 -21.90 12.88 6.65
N LEU A 339 -22.38 12.03 7.56
CA LEU A 339 -22.04 12.13 8.99
C LEU A 339 -20.84 11.23 9.38
N TRP A 340 -20.52 10.25 8.56
CA TRP A 340 -19.41 9.35 8.81
C TRP A 340 -18.34 9.43 7.71
N LEU A 341 -18.63 9.02 6.46
CA LEU A 341 -17.63 8.90 5.41
C LEU A 341 -16.92 10.22 5.10
N ASP A 342 -17.68 11.33 4.98
CA ASP A 342 -17.13 12.67 4.73
C ASP A 342 -16.25 13.17 5.89
N ASN A 343 -16.32 12.52 7.05
CA ASN A 343 -15.53 12.85 8.23
C ASN A 343 -14.30 11.94 8.42
N ILE A 344 -14.12 10.91 7.59
CA ILE A 344 -12.91 10.09 7.62
C ILE A 344 -11.75 10.85 6.97
N GLU A 345 -10.75 11.18 7.77
CA GLU A 345 -9.60 11.99 7.38
C GLU A 345 -8.92 11.48 6.11
N GLU A 346 -8.59 10.20 6.04
CA GLU A 346 -7.84 9.60 4.93
C GLU A 346 -8.65 9.44 3.64
N ALA A 347 -9.99 9.39 3.74
CA ALA A 347 -10.89 9.29 2.59
C ALA A 347 -11.20 10.64 1.94
N ARG A 348 -10.84 11.76 2.60
CA ARG A 348 -11.11 13.09 2.08
C ARG A 348 -10.15 13.49 0.97
N PRO A 349 -10.58 14.36 0.03
CA PRO A 349 -9.70 14.93 -0.99
C PRO A 349 -8.66 15.88 -0.39
N ILE A 350 -7.52 16.03 -1.07
CA ILE A 350 -6.45 16.94 -0.66
C ILE A 350 -6.91 18.41 -0.57
N THR A 351 -7.96 18.77 -1.32
CA THR A 351 -8.52 20.13 -1.37
C THR A 351 -9.51 20.43 -0.25
N HIS A 352 -9.76 19.48 0.66
CA HIS A 352 -10.69 19.71 1.78
C HIS A 352 -10.23 20.90 2.64
N LYS A 353 -11.16 21.80 2.95
CA LYS A 353 -10.92 23.08 3.63
C LYS A 353 -10.52 22.91 5.12
N ASN A 354 -9.39 22.29 5.36
CA ASN A 354 -8.78 22.25 6.68
C ASN A 354 -7.40 22.90 6.58
N LEU A 355 -7.15 23.95 7.38
CA LEU A 355 -5.90 24.71 7.37
C LEU A 355 -4.68 23.79 7.64
N GLU A 356 -4.83 22.81 8.51
CA GLU A 356 -3.77 21.85 8.80
C GLU A 356 -3.36 21.02 7.58
N ARG A 357 -4.32 20.66 6.70
CA ARG A 357 -4.05 19.96 5.45
C ARG A 357 -3.31 20.81 4.43
N SER A 358 -3.65 22.09 4.32
CA SER A 358 -2.96 22.99 3.39
C SER A 358 -1.45 23.02 3.63
N ILE A 359 -1.04 22.76 4.88
CA ILE A 359 0.37 22.69 5.28
C ILE A 359 1.00 21.36 4.86
N LEU A 360 0.22 20.28 4.88
CA LEU A 360 0.68 18.95 4.51
C LEU A 360 0.73 18.74 2.99
N ILE A 361 0.05 19.57 2.18
CA ILE A 361 0.06 19.45 0.72
C ILE A 361 1.49 19.44 0.14
N PRO A 362 2.39 20.39 0.46
CA PRO A 362 3.76 20.34 -0.04
C PRO A 362 4.48 19.05 0.37
N HIS A 363 4.27 18.56 1.59
CA HIS A 363 4.82 17.29 2.05
C HIS A 363 4.35 16.10 1.20
N MET A 364 3.07 16.05 0.86
CA MET A 364 2.48 14.94 0.09
C MET A 364 2.91 14.91 -1.37
N ILE A 365 3.11 16.08 -1.99
CA ILE A 365 3.32 16.17 -3.45
C ILE A 365 4.73 16.60 -3.85
N GLY A 366 5.50 17.26 -3.00
CA GLY A 366 6.74 17.96 -3.39
C GLY A 366 7.77 17.05 -4.05
N ALA A 367 8.22 16.01 -3.37
CA ALA A 367 9.21 15.08 -3.92
C ALA A 367 8.69 14.29 -5.15
N PRO A 368 7.44 13.78 -5.19
CA PRO A 368 6.86 13.22 -6.42
C PRO A 368 6.83 14.20 -7.60
N VAL A 369 6.54 15.49 -7.39
CA VAL A 369 6.59 16.51 -8.46
C VAL A 369 8.01 16.71 -8.98
N VAL A 370 9.02 16.72 -8.11
CA VAL A 370 10.43 16.75 -8.53
C VAL A 370 10.76 15.55 -9.42
N ALA A 371 10.29 14.35 -9.05
CA ALA A 371 10.48 13.14 -9.86
C ALA A 371 9.82 13.25 -11.24
N ILE A 372 8.60 13.79 -11.33
CA ILE A 372 7.91 14.07 -12.61
C ILE A 372 8.77 14.99 -13.49
N ILE A 373 9.26 16.10 -12.94
CA ILE A 373 10.10 17.06 -13.68
C ILE A 373 11.34 16.35 -14.24
N ILE A 374 12.02 15.54 -13.42
CA ILE A 374 13.21 14.79 -13.83
C ILE A 374 12.88 13.82 -14.96
N LEU A 375 11.79 13.06 -14.84
CA LEU A 375 11.36 12.09 -15.86
C LEU A 375 10.99 12.80 -17.17
N CYS A 376 10.24 13.91 -17.12
CA CYS A 376 9.89 14.71 -18.28
C CYS A 376 11.14 15.27 -18.99
N LEU A 377 12.12 15.78 -18.24
CA LEU A 377 13.38 16.27 -18.81
C LEU A 377 14.18 15.15 -19.49
N ARG A 378 14.19 13.93 -18.91
CA ARG A 378 14.84 12.77 -19.52
C ARG A 378 14.13 12.31 -20.78
N LEU A 379 12.82 12.20 -20.76
CA LEU A 379 12.02 11.87 -21.95
C LEU A 379 12.26 12.89 -23.08
N ARG A 380 12.19 14.21 -22.78
CA ARG A 380 12.49 15.26 -23.77
C ARG A 380 13.88 15.11 -24.39
N ARG A 381 14.90 14.76 -23.60
CA ARG A 381 16.26 14.52 -24.11
C ARG A 381 16.33 13.29 -25.02
N GLN A 382 15.62 12.22 -24.67
CA GLN A 382 15.56 11.00 -25.49
C GLN A 382 14.84 11.26 -26.83
N PHE A 383 13.70 11.95 -26.82
CA PHE A 383 12.99 12.34 -28.05
C PHE A 383 13.85 13.22 -28.98
N ARG A 384 14.63 14.15 -28.42
CA ARG A 384 15.53 14.99 -29.23
C ARG A 384 16.70 14.24 -29.88
N LYS A 385 17.16 13.13 -29.26
CA LYS A 385 18.23 12.29 -29.83
C LYS A 385 17.77 11.38 -30.96
N GLY A 386 16.46 11.34 -31.24
CA GLY A 386 15.84 10.43 -32.18
C GLY A 386 15.72 9.00 -31.67
N LEU A 387 14.69 8.30 -32.11
CA LEU A 387 14.58 6.85 -31.91
C LEU A 387 15.43 6.18 -32.96
N SER A 388 16.36 5.32 -32.56
CA SER A 388 17.11 4.46 -33.48
C SER A 388 16.14 3.56 -34.25
N GLU A 389 16.41 3.31 -35.54
CA GLU A 389 15.56 2.53 -36.44
C GLU A 389 15.40 1.05 -36.04
N THR A 390 16.15 0.55 -35.06
CA THR A 390 16.02 -0.83 -34.60
C THR A 390 14.90 -0.94 -33.55
N PRO A 391 13.94 -1.88 -33.72
CA PRO A 391 12.78 -2.03 -32.81
C PRO A 391 13.14 -2.28 -31.36
N TYR A 392 14.28 -2.89 -31.10
CA TYR A 392 14.79 -3.15 -29.77
C TYR A 392 16.19 -2.55 -29.59
N ASN A 393 16.23 -1.40 -28.95
CA ASN A 393 17.48 -0.83 -28.47
C ASN A 393 17.32 -0.40 -27.00
N GLN A 394 18.45 -0.25 -26.34
CA GLN A 394 18.49 0.16 -24.94
C GLN A 394 17.77 1.50 -24.69
N ALA A 395 17.75 2.39 -25.68
CA ALA A 395 17.08 3.70 -25.59
C ALA A 395 15.55 3.57 -25.56
N SER A 396 14.95 2.70 -26.40
CA SER A 396 13.49 2.49 -26.41
C SER A 396 13.02 1.83 -25.11
N TYR A 397 13.80 0.89 -24.59
CA TYR A 397 13.51 0.28 -23.28
C TYR A 397 13.56 1.30 -22.13
N GLN A 398 14.59 2.14 -22.09
CA GLN A 398 14.72 3.20 -21.07
C GLN A 398 13.56 4.19 -21.15
N MET A 399 13.11 4.53 -22.36
CA MET A 399 11.95 5.38 -22.55
C MET A 399 10.69 4.76 -21.95
N GLY A 400 10.48 3.46 -22.18
CA GLY A 400 9.38 2.70 -21.57
C GLY A 400 9.42 2.75 -20.03
N GLN A 401 10.59 2.56 -19.42
CA GLN A 401 10.77 2.66 -17.97
C GLN A 401 10.39 4.07 -17.44
N HIS A 402 10.81 5.13 -18.14
CA HIS A 402 10.47 6.49 -17.74
C HIS A 402 8.97 6.76 -17.86
N ILE A 403 8.32 6.27 -18.93
CA ILE A 403 6.86 6.38 -19.12
C ILE A 403 6.12 5.64 -18.01
N LEU A 404 6.51 4.39 -17.68
CA LEU A 404 5.88 3.62 -16.61
C LEU A 404 5.94 4.37 -15.28
N LEU A 405 7.14 4.80 -14.85
CA LEU A 405 7.29 5.51 -13.58
C LEU A 405 6.51 6.84 -13.57
N LEU A 406 6.54 7.58 -14.69
CA LEU A 406 5.78 8.83 -14.82
C LEU A 406 4.29 8.58 -14.70
N SER A 407 3.75 7.57 -15.39
CA SER A 407 2.32 7.20 -15.34
C SER A 407 1.91 6.77 -13.92
N LEU A 408 2.73 5.99 -13.22
CA LEU A 408 2.45 5.57 -11.85
C LEU A 408 2.45 6.74 -10.87
N ILE A 409 3.41 7.67 -10.99
CA ILE A 409 3.47 8.86 -10.12
C ILE A 409 2.29 9.78 -10.38
N ILE A 410 1.96 10.04 -11.65
CA ILE A 410 0.80 10.88 -12.02
C ILE A 410 -0.49 10.25 -11.51
N ALA A 411 -0.69 8.95 -11.70
CA ALA A 411 -1.86 8.25 -11.20
C ALA A 411 -1.95 8.31 -9.66
N ALA A 412 -0.84 8.11 -8.96
CA ALA A 412 -0.81 8.19 -7.51
C ALA A 412 -1.13 9.60 -7.00
N LEU A 413 -0.62 10.65 -7.65
CA LEU A 413 -0.97 12.03 -7.31
C LEU A 413 -2.43 12.37 -7.65
N GLY A 414 -2.95 11.87 -8.77
CA GLY A 414 -4.37 12.00 -9.11
C GLY A 414 -5.28 11.33 -8.08
N LEU A 415 -4.94 10.13 -7.65
CA LEU A 415 -5.64 9.44 -6.56
C LEU A 415 -5.47 10.17 -5.22
N THR A 416 -4.30 10.75 -4.94
CA THR A 416 -4.08 11.58 -3.74
C THR A 416 -4.96 12.83 -3.75
N ALA A 417 -5.18 13.43 -4.91
CA ALA A 417 -6.10 14.56 -5.05
C ALA A 417 -7.54 14.16 -4.70
N TYR A 418 -7.94 12.92 -5.00
CA TYR A 418 -9.25 12.36 -4.68
C TYR A 418 -9.34 11.87 -3.21
N GLN A 419 -8.32 11.14 -2.73
CA GLN A 419 -8.22 10.66 -1.33
C GLN A 419 -6.76 10.71 -0.87
N ILE A 420 -6.50 11.36 0.24
CA ILE A 420 -5.13 11.59 0.71
C ILE A 420 -4.36 10.30 1.04
N ARG A 421 -5.03 9.21 1.38
CA ARG A 421 -4.38 7.92 1.71
C ARG A 421 -3.48 7.36 0.60
N PHE A 422 -3.59 7.87 -0.64
CA PHE A 422 -2.77 7.40 -1.77
C PHE A 422 -1.39 8.06 -1.88
N TYR A 423 -1.10 9.14 -1.13
CA TYR A 423 0.19 9.84 -1.27
C TYR A 423 1.44 8.99 -0.99
N PRO A 424 1.44 7.95 -0.10
CA PRO A 424 2.62 7.13 0.12
C PRO A 424 3.05 6.36 -1.14
N PHE A 425 2.10 5.96 -1.99
CA PHE A 425 2.39 5.28 -3.26
C PHE A 425 3.16 6.18 -4.23
N ALA A 426 2.81 7.49 -4.29
CA ALA A 426 3.53 8.44 -5.12
C ALA A 426 5.02 8.54 -4.73
N PHE A 427 5.33 8.47 -3.42
CA PHE A 427 6.70 8.42 -2.93
C PHE A 427 7.43 7.14 -3.33
N VAL A 428 6.81 5.98 -3.16
CA VAL A 428 7.42 4.69 -3.53
C VAL A 428 7.86 4.69 -5.00
N PHE A 429 7.03 5.22 -5.89
CA PHE A 429 7.38 5.34 -7.32
C PHE A 429 8.43 6.41 -7.58
N ALA A 430 8.42 7.51 -6.84
CA ALA A 430 9.33 8.63 -7.02
C ALA A 430 10.76 8.35 -6.52
N ILE A 431 10.93 7.50 -5.50
CA ILE A 431 12.23 7.21 -4.88
C ILE A 431 13.25 6.70 -5.93
N ILE A 432 12.82 5.87 -6.88
CA ILE A 432 13.71 5.29 -7.90
C ILE A 432 14.35 6.37 -8.80
N PRO A 433 13.58 7.22 -9.51
CA PRO A 433 14.14 8.26 -10.36
C PRO A 433 14.86 9.36 -9.56
N LEU A 434 14.41 9.68 -8.34
CA LEU A 434 15.08 10.63 -7.46
C LEU A 434 16.47 10.16 -7.06
N ALA A 435 16.61 8.91 -6.59
CA ALA A 435 17.90 8.34 -6.23
C ALA A 435 18.87 8.32 -7.42
N GLY A 436 18.37 7.98 -8.61
CA GLY A 436 19.14 8.02 -9.84
C GLY A 436 19.58 9.44 -10.23
N TRP A 437 18.72 10.43 -10.03
CA TRP A 437 19.07 11.82 -10.27
C TRP A 437 20.13 12.33 -9.30
N ILE A 438 19.96 12.11 -7.99
CA ILE A 438 20.93 12.50 -6.96
C ILE A 438 22.29 11.84 -7.24
N SER A 439 22.30 10.56 -7.60
CA SER A 439 23.51 9.83 -7.94
C SER A 439 24.24 10.45 -9.13
N LYS A 440 23.48 10.89 -10.14
CA LYS A 440 24.06 11.60 -11.30
C LYS A 440 24.61 12.96 -10.91
N VAL A 441 23.85 13.78 -10.18
CA VAL A 441 24.32 15.08 -9.68
C VAL A 441 25.60 14.91 -8.86
N TYR A 442 25.62 13.93 -7.95
CA TYR A 442 26.84 13.61 -7.17
C TYR A 442 28.04 13.32 -8.06
N THR A 443 27.86 12.43 -9.06
CA THR A 443 28.96 12.00 -9.92
C THR A 443 29.49 13.14 -10.79
N ASP A 444 28.59 13.91 -11.41
CA ASP A 444 28.94 15.04 -12.27
C ASP A 444 29.63 16.15 -11.43
N THR A 445 29.07 16.52 -10.30
CA THR A 445 29.62 17.56 -9.40
C THR A 445 31.00 17.17 -8.87
N LYS A 446 31.17 15.94 -8.39
CA LYS A 446 32.48 15.50 -7.86
C LYS A 446 33.56 15.36 -8.93
N ARG A 447 33.17 15.20 -10.20
CA ARG A 447 34.09 15.23 -11.32
C ARG A 447 34.55 16.65 -11.69
N GLU A 448 33.61 17.60 -11.65
CA GLU A 448 33.86 19.00 -12.04
C GLU A 448 34.42 19.84 -10.90
N ASN A 449 33.89 19.69 -9.69
CA ASN A 449 34.31 20.38 -8.47
C ASN A 449 34.21 19.42 -7.27
N PRO A 450 35.33 18.83 -6.81
CA PRO A 450 35.35 17.88 -5.69
C PRO A 450 34.78 18.43 -4.38
N ASP A 451 34.88 19.71 -4.14
CA ASP A 451 34.44 20.37 -2.89
C ASP A 451 32.95 20.73 -2.90
N SER A 452 32.32 20.69 -4.07
CA SER A 452 30.89 21.02 -4.20
C SER A 452 29.99 20.02 -3.48
N VAL A 453 28.98 20.56 -2.83
CA VAL A 453 27.94 19.84 -2.08
C VAL A 453 26.56 19.93 -2.75
N ALA A 454 26.48 20.28 -4.05
CA ALA A 454 25.23 20.47 -4.77
C ALA A 454 24.29 19.24 -4.72
N TYR A 455 24.85 18.02 -4.60
CA TYR A 455 24.07 16.80 -4.41
C TYR A 455 23.27 16.78 -3.10
N LEU A 456 23.71 17.55 -2.06
CA LEU A 456 22.96 17.68 -0.81
C LEU A 456 21.66 18.46 -1.03
N ALA A 457 21.68 19.50 -1.85
CA ALA A 457 20.45 20.21 -2.24
C ALA A 457 19.49 19.28 -2.99
N ALA A 458 20.01 18.45 -3.93
CA ALA A 458 19.22 17.45 -4.60
C ALA A 458 18.61 16.41 -3.64
N LEU A 459 19.37 15.97 -2.63
CA LEU A 459 18.90 15.06 -1.59
C LEU A 459 17.79 15.70 -0.73
N ILE A 460 18.01 16.95 -0.29
CA ILE A 460 17.04 17.70 0.52
C ILE A 460 15.72 17.87 -0.24
N ILE A 461 15.75 18.33 -1.49
CA ILE A 461 14.56 18.53 -2.31
C ILE A 461 13.82 17.19 -2.56
N SER A 462 14.54 16.07 -2.56
CA SER A 462 13.97 14.74 -2.74
C SER A 462 13.41 14.14 -1.45
N ALA A 463 13.69 14.73 -0.29
CA ALA A 463 13.28 14.21 1.00
C ALA A 463 11.88 14.74 1.39
N PRO A 464 10.96 13.88 1.88
CA PRO A 464 9.60 14.29 2.25
C PRO A 464 9.58 15.45 3.27
N PHE A 465 10.38 15.34 4.33
CA PHE A 465 10.39 16.30 5.43
C PHE A 465 10.79 17.72 5.00
N ALA A 466 11.59 17.88 3.94
CA ALA A 466 12.00 19.20 3.46
C ALA A 466 10.80 20.03 2.99
N TRP A 467 9.75 19.38 2.58
CA TRP A 467 8.51 20.01 2.10
C TRP A 467 7.52 20.34 3.24
N GLU A 468 7.75 19.84 4.45
CA GLU A 468 7.01 20.27 5.65
C GLU A 468 7.41 21.68 6.09
N ILE A 469 8.68 22.07 5.88
CA ILE A 469 9.21 23.38 6.33
C ILE A 469 8.44 24.53 5.72
N PRO A 470 8.24 24.63 4.39
CA PRO A 470 7.43 25.69 3.79
C PRO A 470 5.98 25.69 4.30
N GLY A 471 5.37 24.52 4.50
CA GLY A 471 4.03 24.42 5.05
C GLY A 471 3.92 24.97 6.48
N LYS A 472 4.84 24.58 7.36
CA LYS A 472 4.89 25.05 8.74
C LYS A 472 5.19 26.56 8.81
N ALA A 473 6.08 27.07 7.97
CA ALA A 473 6.36 28.50 7.86
C ALA A 473 5.12 29.30 7.41
N PHE A 474 4.38 28.79 6.43
CA PHE A 474 3.13 29.38 5.96
C PHE A 474 2.07 29.41 7.06
N LYS A 475 1.92 28.32 7.85
CA LYS A 475 1.03 28.29 9.02
C LYS A 475 1.41 29.38 10.05
N ALA A 476 2.69 29.48 10.37
CA ALA A 476 3.19 30.46 11.33
C ALA A 476 2.91 31.90 10.89
N LEU A 477 2.95 32.18 9.57
CA LEU A 477 2.61 33.48 9.01
C LEU A 477 1.10 33.78 9.03
N LEU A 478 0.27 32.76 8.86
CA LEU A 478 -1.20 32.90 8.87
C LEU A 478 -1.80 32.83 10.28
N ALA A 479 -1.10 32.21 11.23
CA ALA A 479 -1.53 32.09 12.61
C ALA A 479 -1.31 33.42 13.37
N ASN A 480 -2.00 34.48 12.96
CA ASN A 480 -2.23 35.62 13.83
C ASN A 480 -3.18 35.19 14.97
N ASN A 481 -2.58 34.82 16.09
CA ASN A 481 -3.05 35.00 17.48
C ASN A 481 -4.40 34.40 17.95
N THR A 482 -4.97 33.40 17.34
CA THR A 482 -6.18 32.79 17.93
C THR A 482 -6.30 31.29 17.64
N GLU A 483 -5.45 30.47 18.23
CA GLU A 483 -5.89 29.10 18.50
C GLU A 483 -5.12 28.56 19.72
N ASN A 484 -5.78 28.65 20.87
CA ASN A 484 -5.56 27.71 21.96
C ASN A 484 -5.66 26.31 21.39
N ALA A 485 -4.59 25.51 21.52
CA ALA A 485 -4.59 24.11 21.21
C ALA A 485 -5.79 23.44 21.92
N ARG A 486 -6.89 23.26 21.22
CA ARG A 486 -7.92 22.31 21.65
C ARG A 486 -7.26 20.95 21.56
N LEU A 487 -6.89 20.41 22.71
CA LEU A 487 -6.57 18.99 22.85
C LEU A 487 -7.66 18.22 22.11
N GLU A 488 -7.27 17.38 21.18
CA GLU A 488 -8.22 16.57 20.42
C GLU A 488 -9.10 15.79 21.41
N PRO A 489 -10.42 15.97 21.43
CA PRO A 489 -11.30 15.30 22.41
C PRO A 489 -11.21 13.78 22.34
N GLN A 490 -10.81 13.23 21.18
CA GLN A 490 -10.68 11.79 20.95
C GLN A 490 -9.60 11.14 21.82
N ALA A 491 -8.47 11.78 22.05
CA ALA A 491 -7.40 11.23 22.89
C ALA A 491 -7.83 10.99 24.34
N GLN A 492 -8.78 11.79 24.84
CA GLN A 492 -9.32 11.63 26.20
C GLN A 492 -10.32 10.48 26.30
N CYS A 493 -11.09 10.22 25.25
CA CYS A 493 -12.12 9.17 25.24
C CYS A 493 -11.53 7.74 25.26
N VAL A 494 -10.31 7.54 24.75
CA VAL A 494 -9.61 6.23 24.77
C VAL A 494 -8.61 6.09 25.90
N SER A 495 -8.68 6.97 26.91
CA SER A 495 -7.79 6.90 28.08
C SER A 495 -7.94 5.56 28.83
N ALA A 496 -6.85 5.15 29.49
CA ALA A 496 -6.83 3.91 30.27
C ALA A 496 -7.93 3.87 31.35
N ASP A 497 -8.29 5.03 31.92
CA ASP A 497 -9.33 5.15 32.94
C ASP A 497 -10.72 4.90 32.38
N VAL A 498 -11.03 5.41 31.17
CA VAL A 498 -12.29 5.15 30.48
C VAL A 498 -12.43 3.66 30.16
N ILE A 499 -11.38 3.03 29.62
CA ILE A 499 -11.39 1.59 29.33
C ILE A 499 -11.51 0.76 30.63
N LYS A 500 -10.87 1.18 31.72
CA LYS A 500 -10.99 0.53 33.03
C LYS A 500 -12.44 0.60 33.53
N SER A 501 -13.12 1.72 33.33
CA SER A 501 -14.53 1.87 33.70
C SER A 501 -15.42 0.89 32.93
N PHE A 502 -15.18 0.71 31.61
CA PHE A 502 -15.91 -0.29 30.83
C PHE A 502 -15.66 -1.72 31.31
N LYS A 503 -14.40 -2.07 31.67
CA LYS A 503 -14.08 -3.40 32.21
C LYS A 503 -14.84 -3.75 33.49
N ALA A 504 -15.23 -2.74 34.28
CA ALA A 504 -15.96 -2.95 35.52
C ALA A 504 -17.47 -3.23 35.30
N LEU A 505 -18.00 -2.98 34.10
CA LEU A 505 -19.40 -3.21 33.77
C LEU A 505 -19.65 -4.68 33.40
N PRO A 506 -20.87 -5.21 33.65
CA PRO A 506 -21.29 -6.50 33.09
C PRO A 506 -21.15 -6.51 31.57
N VAL A 507 -20.72 -7.64 30.99
CA VAL A 507 -20.54 -7.78 29.55
C VAL A 507 -21.85 -7.44 28.82
N GLY A 508 -21.78 -6.47 27.91
CA GLY A 508 -22.92 -5.96 27.16
C GLY A 508 -22.50 -5.31 25.85
N THR A 509 -23.42 -4.58 25.23
CA THR A 509 -23.16 -3.82 24.00
C THR A 509 -22.96 -2.35 24.36
N ILE A 510 -21.83 -1.79 23.92
CA ILE A 510 -21.46 -0.39 24.13
C ILE A 510 -21.78 0.40 22.87
N LEU A 511 -22.49 1.52 23.06
CA LEU A 511 -22.65 2.55 22.04
C LEU A 511 -21.52 3.55 22.20
N ALA A 512 -20.54 3.48 21.32
CA ALA A 512 -19.37 4.36 21.29
C ALA A 512 -19.12 4.85 19.86
N GLY A 513 -18.41 5.96 19.73
CA GLY A 513 -17.99 6.44 18.41
C GLY A 513 -17.19 5.37 17.66
N PRO A 514 -17.28 5.33 16.32
CA PRO A 514 -16.62 4.29 15.51
C PRO A 514 -15.10 4.19 15.79
N ASP A 515 -14.44 5.31 16.08
CA ASP A 515 -13.01 5.38 16.40
C ASP A 515 -12.64 4.72 17.75
N MET A 516 -13.59 4.60 18.68
CA MET A 516 -13.35 3.93 19.97
C MET A 516 -13.54 2.42 19.90
N SER A 517 -14.23 1.95 18.89
CA SER A 517 -14.70 0.56 18.79
C SER A 517 -13.56 -0.45 18.86
N GLY A 518 -12.46 -0.20 18.15
CA GLY A 518 -11.29 -1.07 18.18
C GLY A 518 -10.67 -1.20 19.58
N HIS A 519 -10.53 -0.09 20.29
CA HIS A 519 -9.96 -0.09 21.65
C HIS A 519 -10.85 -0.85 22.65
N ILE A 520 -12.17 -0.69 22.54
CA ILE A 520 -13.15 -1.42 23.35
C ILE A 520 -13.06 -2.93 23.07
N LEU A 521 -13.08 -3.31 21.79
CA LEU A 521 -12.99 -4.71 21.38
C LEU A 521 -11.66 -5.37 21.79
N MET A 522 -10.55 -4.64 21.68
CA MET A 522 -9.23 -5.15 22.02
C MET A 522 -9.04 -5.35 23.52
N GLN A 523 -9.58 -4.45 24.35
CA GLN A 523 -9.28 -4.38 25.77
C GLN A 523 -10.39 -4.89 26.67
N THR A 524 -11.59 -5.16 26.13
CA THR A 524 -12.74 -5.62 26.90
C THR A 524 -13.42 -6.81 26.22
N SER A 525 -14.37 -7.46 26.91
CA SER A 525 -15.25 -8.49 26.35
C SER A 525 -16.56 -7.95 25.81
N HIS A 526 -16.74 -6.63 25.80
CA HIS A 526 -17.96 -6.00 25.32
C HIS A 526 -18.09 -6.09 23.78
N ARG A 527 -19.32 -5.91 23.32
CA ARG A 527 -19.67 -5.69 21.92
C ARG A 527 -19.77 -4.18 21.66
N VAL A 528 -19.61 -3.77 20.39
CA VAL A 528 -19.83 -2.40 19.94
C VAL A 528 -20.85 -2.36 18.82
N VAL A 529 -21.64 -1.29 18.76
CA VAL A 529 -22.69 -1.13 17.72
C VAL A 529 -22.08 -0.78 16.37
N SER A 530 -21.00 -0.01 16.34
CA SER A 530 -20.40 0.49 15.10
C SER A 530 -18.87 0.36 15.09
N GLY A 531 -18.29 0.41 13.90
CA GLY A 531 -16.85 0.50 13.64
C GLY A 531 -16.63 1.24 12.32
N ASN A 532 -15.42 1.73 12.07
CA ASN A 532 -15.05 2.57 10.91
C ASN A 532 -14.97 1.81 9.58
N TYR A 533 -15.95 0.93 9.30
CA TYR A 533 -15.94 0.08 8.11
C TYR A 533 -17.24 0.20 7.33
N HIS A 534 -17.13 0.41 6.03
CA HIS A 534 -18.30 0.57 5.15
C HIS A 534 -19.23 -0.64 5.18
N ARG A 535 -18.72 -1.85 5.39
CA ARG A 535 -19.55 -3.06 5.58
C ARG A 535 -20.34 -3.06 6.90
N ASN A 536 -19.92 -2.23 7.85
CA ASN A 536 -20.66 -1.98 9.10
C ASN A 536 -21.68 -0.82 8.99
N PHE A 537 -22.03 -0.38 7.78
CA PHE A 537 -22.89 0.80 7.58
C PHE A 537 -24.21 0.73 8.36
N LYS A 538 -24.78 -0.46 8.57
CA LYS A 538 -26.00 -0.63 9.38
C LYS A 538 -25.77 -0.29 10.85
N GLY A 539 -24.63 -0.68 11.41
CA GLY A 539 -24.23 -0.31 12.76
C GLY A 539 -24.00 1.20 12.90
N ILE A 540 -23.31 1.79 11.92
CA ILE A 540 -23.06 3.24 11.86
C ILE A 540 -24.39 4.00 11.74
N ALA A 541 -25.28 3.59 10.83
CA ALA A 541 -26.60 4.20 10.68
C ALA A 541 -27.42 4.12 11.98
N THR A 542 -27.40 2.97 12.66
CA THR A 542 -28.09 2.80 13.95
C THR A 542 -27.50 3.74 15.01
N GLN A 543 -26.19 3.87 15.08
CA GLN A 543 -25.54 4.80 16.00
C GLN A 543 -25.94 6.25 15.71
N ILE A 544 -25.95 6.68 14.45
CA ILE A 544 -26.37 8.01 14.03
C ILE A 544 -27.82 8.24 14.45
N GLN A 545 -28.72 7.30 14.16
CA GLN A 545 -30.14 7.39 14.55
C GLN A 545 -30.32 7.55 16.05
N ILE A 546 -29.57 6.77 16.85
CA ILE A 546 -29.60 6.88 18.30
C ILE A 546 -29.11 8.26 18.75
N ALA A 547 -28.02 8.77 18.17
CA ALA A 547 -27.42 10.04 18.57
C ALA A 547 -28.31 11.26 18.27
N VAL A 548 -29.17 11.19 17.23
CA VAL A 548 -30.08 12.27 16.84
C VAL A 548 -31.51 12.08 17.35
N SER A 549 -31.81 10.93 17.99
CA SER A 549 -33.16 10.65 18.53
C SER A 549 -33.40 11.36 19.83
N ASP A 550 -34.67 11.73 20.08
CA ASP A 550 -35.11 12.22 21.37
C ASP A 550 -34.79 11.17 22.47
N PRO A 551 -34.14 11.54 23.57
CA PRO A 551 -33.88 10.64 24.68
C PRO A 551 -35.11 9.84 25.16
N CYS A 552 -36.29 10.42 25.15
CA CYS A 552 -37.52 9.74 25.52
C CYS A 552 -37.85 8.57 24.59
N LEU A 553 -37.56 8.70 23.29
CA LEU A 553 -37.80 7.63 22.32
C LEU A 553 -36.81 6.45 22.51
N LEU A 554 -35.62 6.70 23.01
CA LEU A 554 -34.63 5.65 23.31
C LEU A 554 -35.10 4.71 24.42
N TYR A 555 -35.82 5.22 25.41
CA TYR A 555 -36.37 4.45 26.54
C TYR A 555 -37.72 3.81 26.24
N THR A 556 -38.48 4.34 25.28
CA THR A 556 -39.82 3.86 24.92
C THR A 556 -39.83 2.96 23.66
N SER A 557 -38.76 2.95 22.90
CA SER A 557 -38.65 2.02 21.75
C SER A 557 -38.59 0.58 22.25
N PRO A 558 -39.48 -0.32 21.80
CA PRO A 558 -39.45 -1.73 22.23
C PRO A 558 -38.13 -2.36 21.90
N SER A 559 -37.49 -2.97 22.89
CA SER A 559 -36.24 -3.68 22.70
C SER A 559 -36.44 -4.82 21.67
N PRO A 560 -35.38 -5.31 21.01
CA PRO A 560 -35.51 -6.50 20.14
C PRO A 560 -36.15 -7.72 20.85
N ARG A 561 -36.00 -7.82 22.18
CA ARG A 561 -36.69 -8.84 23.00
C ARG A 561 -38.19 -8.62 23.07
N ASP A 562 -38.66 -7.40 23.11
CA ASP A 562 -40.09 -7.09 23.17
C ASP A 562 -40.78 -7.35 21.83
N ARG A 563 -40.09 -7.12 20.70
CA ARG A 563 -40.58 -7.48 19.36
C ARG A 563 -40.68 -9.00 19.16
N GLN A 564 -39.85 -9.80 19.83
CA GLN A 564 -39.92 -11.24 19.78
C GLN A 564 -41.15 -11.78 20.58
N LYS A 565 -41.47 -11.16 21.72
CA LYS A 565 -42.67 -11.50 22.51
C LYS A 565 -43.99 -11.17 21.78
N SER A 566 -44.02 -10.07 21.03
CA SER A 566 -45.20 -9.65 20.26
C SER A 566 -45.47 -10.52 19.02
N ARG A 567 -44.56 -11.40 18.62
CA ARG A 567 -44.70 -12.34 17.51
C ARG A 567 -45.05 -13.78 17.93
N MET A 568 -45.15 -14.05 19.23
CA MET A 568 -45.67 -15.34 19.67
C MET A 568 -47.21 -15.33 19.51
N PRO A 569 -47.80 -16.29 18.79
CA PRO A 569 -49.25 -16.41 18.78
C PRO A 569 -49.72 -16.63 20.20
N SER A 570 -50.72 -15.88 20.60
CA SER A 570 -51.47 -16.18 21.82
C SER A 570 -52.04 -17.61 21.64
N SER A 571 -51.47 -18.59 22.34
CA SER A 571 -52.04 -19.91 22.46
C SER A 571 -53.41 -19.75 23.13
N ALA A 572 -54.46 -19.87 22.33
CA ALA A 572 -55.81 -20.18 22.84
C ALA A 572 -55.88 -21.64 23.23
#